data_f027b8b30a2b6c29d0b97808ed200787
#
_entry.id   f027b8b30a2b6c29d0b97808ed200787
#
_cell.length_a   1.000
_cell.length_b   1.000
_cell.length_c   1.000
_cell.angle_alpha   90.00
_cell.angle_beta   90.00
_cell.angle_gamma   90.00
#
_symmetry.space_group_name_H-M   'P 1'
#
loop_
_entity.id
_entity.type
_entity.pdbx_description
1 polymer ?
#
loop_
_entity_poly.entity_id
_entity_poly.type
_entity_poly.pdbx_seq_one_letter_code
_entity_poly.pdbx_strand_id
1 'polypeptide(L)'
;IIETPIFYENCTAKEILGIHAQYMGKNITELDIIRALRMVGLKNTTKKVKDFSLGMRQRLGLARAFLTKPKLLILDEPINGLDPIGIQEIRNLLLSLSKEHGITILISSHILSEISQIADKIGFIKNGEIVEQVSMKEIRRENIDLEEYFMSHFLN
;
A
#
# COMPACT_ATOMS: atom_id res chain seq x y z
N ILE A 1 7.62 0.96 1.31
CA ILE A 1 7.55 1.35 -0.12
C ILE A 1 7.55 2.86 -0.15
N ILE A 2 8.32 3.44 -1.05
CA ILE A 2 8.35 4.87 -1.34
C ILE A 2 7.24 5.16 -2.36
N GLU A 3 6.76 6.38 -2.40
CA GLU A 3 5.66 6.87 -3.25
C GLU A 3 5.71 6.35 -4.69
N THR A 4 6.89 6.38 -5.33
CA THR A 4 7.06 5.86 -6.69
C THR A 4 8.08 4.70 -6.71
N PRO A 5 7.62 3.44 -6.79
CA PRO A 5 8.53 2.30 -6.84
C PRO A 5 9.39 2.29 -8.10
N ILE A 6 10.71 2.20 -7.94
CA ILE A 6 11.67 2.08 -9.04
C ILE A 6 11.98 0.61 -9.30
N PHE A 7 12.06 0.26 -10.58
CA PHE A 7 12.33 -1.10 -11.05
C PHE A 7 13.28 -1.08 -12.27
N TYR A 8 13.82 -2.25 -12.61
CA TYR A 8 14.50 -2.46 -13.87
C TYR A 8 13.48 -2.48 -15.01
N GLU A 9 13.48 -1.47 -15.84
CA GLU A 9 12.46 -1.19 -16.86
C GLU A 9 12.32 -2.29 -17.92
N ASN A 10 13.40 -2.99 -18.23
CA ASN A 10 13.41 -4.06 -19.24
C ASN A 10 13.10 -5.45 -18.68
N CYS A 11 12.80 -5.57 -17.39
CA CYS A 11 12.41 -6.82 -16.75
C CYS A 11 10.88 -6.96 -16.70
N THR A 12 10.40 -8.20 -16.64
CA THR A 12 9.03 -8.55 -16.32
C THR A 12 8.79 -8.50 -14.82
N ALA A 13 7.53 -8.47 -14.38
CA ALA A 13 7.19 -8.52 -12.95
C ALA A 13 7.76 -9.77 -12.26
N LYS A 14 7.75 -10.92 -12.94
CA LYS A 14 8.32 -12.18 -12.41
C LYS A 14 9.82 -12.08 -12.19
N GLU A 15 10.55 -11.52 -13.16
CA GLU A 15 12.00 -11.31 -13.05
C GLU A 15 12.35 -10.34 -11.92
N ILE A 16 11.59 -9.23 -11.77
CA ILE A 16 11.77 -8.28 -10.66
C ILE A 16 11.63 -8.98 -9.30
N LEU A 17 10.58 -9.77 -9.11
CA LEU A 17 10.38 -10.49 -7.85
C LEU A 17 11.45 -11.58 -7.64
N GLY A 18 11.90 -12.24 -8.72
CA GLY A 18 13.01 -13.21 -8.66
C GLY A 18 14.32 -12.57 -8.21
N ILE A 19 14.69 -11.42 -8.78
CA ILE A 19 15.86 -10.64 -8.37
C ILE A 19 15.75 -10.25 -6.89
N HIS A 20 14.57 -9.73 -6.49
CA HIS A 20 14.35 -9.36 -5.09
C HIS A 20 14.47 -10.55 -4.13
N ALA A 21 13.93 -11.72 -4.50
CA ALA A 21 14.04 -12.94 -3.72
C ALA A 21 15.50 -13.34 -3.46
N GLN A 22 16.36 -13.25 -4.50
CA GLN A 22 17.80 -13.52 -4.38
C GLN A 22 18.49 -12.55 -3.41
N TYR A 23 18.19 -11.24 -3.50
CA TYR A 23 18.73 -10.23 -2.59
C TYR A 23 18.35 -10.47 -1.13
N MET A 24 17.12 -10.92 -0.89
CA MET A 24 16.63 -11.15 0.47
C MET A 24 17.21 -12.43 1.12
N GLY A 25 17.90 -13.27 0.38
CA GLY A 25 18.55 -14.49 0.90
C GLY A 25 17.58 -15.48 1.55
N LYS A 26 16.28 -15.38 1.26
CA LYS A 26 15.23 -16.28 1.78
C LYS A 26 14.92 -17.36 0.75
N ASN A 27 14.52 -18.53 1.23
CA ASN A 27 14.03 -19.62 0.38
C ASN A 27 12.64 -19.26 -0.20
N ILE A 28 12.62 -18.32 -1.16
CA ILE A 28 11.43 -17.88 -1.88
C ILE A 28 11.38 -18.70 -3.16
N THR A 29 10.31 -19.47 -3.30
CA THR A 29 10.12 -20.34 -4.45
C THR A 29 9.46 -19.58 -5.62
N GLU A 30 9.57 -20.16 -6.82
CA GLU A 30 8.82 -19.62 -7.97
C GLU A 30 7.32 -19.60 -7.72
N LEU A 31 6.80 -20.56 -6.96
CA LEU A 31 5.38 -20.62 -6.59
C LEU A 31 4.99 -19.44 -5.68
N ASP A 32 5.87 -19.00 -4.77
CA ASP A 32 5.63 -17.83 -3.93
C ASP A 32 5.58 -16.55 -4.78
N ILE A 33 6.44 -16.42 -5.78
CA ILE A 33 6.43 -15.31 -6.74
C ILE A 33 5.11 -15.29 -7.52
N ILE A 34 4.67 -16.44 -8.04
CA ILE A 34 3.41 -16.54 -8.78
C ILE A 34 2.21 -16.17 -7.88
N ARG A 35 2.21 -16.62 -6.63
CA ARG A 35 1.18 -16.27 -5.63
C ARG A 35 1.16 -14.77 -5.36
N ALA A 36 2.33 -14.17 -5.15
CA ALA A 36 2.45 -12.73 -4.93
C ALA A 36 1.90 -11.92 -6.10
N LEU A 37 2.27 -12.28 -7.34
CA LEU A 37 1.74 -11.62 -8.54
C LEU A 37 0.23 -11.80 -8.70
N ARG A 38 -0.30 -12.97 -8.34
CA ARG A 38 -1.75 -13.22 -8.37
C ARG A 38 -2.50 -12.34 -7.38
N MET A 39 -1.99 -12.20 -6.16
CA MET A 39 -2.61 -11.37 -5.12
C MET A 39 -2.75 -9.91 -5.55
N VAL A 40 -1.79 -9.37 -6.27
CA VAL A 40 -1.83 -7.98 -6.76
C VAL A 40 -2.48 -7.84 -8.16
N GLY A 41 -3.09 -8.89 -8.69
CA GLY A 41 -3.73 -8.84 -10.01
C GLY A 41 -2.78 -8.76 -11.21
N LEU A 42 -1.49 -9.04 -11.01
CA LEU A 42 -0.45 -9.04 -12.07
C LEU A 42 -0.12 -10.44 -12.59
N LYS A 43 -1.00 -11.41 -12.37
CA LYS A 43 -0.82 -12.77 -12.91
C LYS A 43 -0.77 -12.74 -14.44
N ASN A 44 0.04 -13.63 -15.02
CA ASN A 44 0.12 -13.85 -16.47
C ASN A 44 0.56 -12.64 -17.31
N THR A 45 1.10 -11.59 -16.71
CA THR A 45 1.67 -10.49 -17.50
C THR A 45 3.08 -10.86 -17.97
N THR A 46 3.29 -10.81 -19.27
CA THR A 46 4.60 -10.92 -19.91
C THR A 46 5.17 -9.56 -20.30
N LYS A 47 4.40 -8.48 -20.03
CA LYS A 47 4.84 -7.11 -20.29
C LYS A 47 6.07 -6.76 -19.47
N LYS A 48 6.95 -5.96 -20.04
CA LYS A 48 8.07 -5.34 -19.32
C LYS A 48 7.56 -4.19 -18.46
N VAL A 49 8.28 -3.89 -17.38
CA VAL A 49 7.89 -2.84 -16.43
C VAL A 49 7.79 -1.47 -17.08
N LYS A 50 8.60 -1.18 -18.10
CA LYS A 50 8.48 0.08 -18.88
C LYS A 50 7.10 0.31 -19.48
N ASP A 51 6.35 -0.76 -19.74
CA ASP A 51 5.01 -0.73 -20.36
C ASP A 51 3.89 -0.80 -19.30
N PHE A 52 4.24 -0.69 -17.98
CA PHE A 52 3.29 -0.71 -16.89
C PHE A 52 2.69 0.67 -16.66
N SER A 53 1.36 0.71 -16.38
CA SER A 53 0.74 1.89 -15.80
C SER A 53 1.25 2.15 -14.38
N LEU A 54 1.02 3.35 -13.85
CA LEU A 54 1.37 3.68 -12.46
C LEU A 54 0.74 2.68 -11.48
N GLY A 55 -0.55 2.35 -11.63
CA GLY A 55 -1.22 1.36 -10.79
C GLY A 55 -0.60 -0.05 -10.87
N MET A 56 -0.13 -0.47 -12.04
CA MET A 56 0.61 -1.73 -12.17
C MET A 56 1.96 -1.67 -11.46
N ARG A 57 2.67 -0.54 -11.51
CA ARG A 57 3.93 -0.32 -10.78
C ARG A 57 3.71 -0.34 -9.27
N GLN A 58 2.67 0.33 -8.77
CA GLN A 58 2.30 0.30 -7.35
C GLN A 58 1.99 -1.13 -6.88
N ARG A 59 1.18 -1.86 -7.63
CA ARG A 59 0.87 -3.27 -7.33
C ARG A 59 2.11 -4.16 -7.32
N LEU A 60 3.04 -3.96 -8.26
CA LEU A 60 4.31 -4.69 -8.26
C LEU A 60 5.18 -4.32 -7.04
N GLY A 61 5.18 -3.05 -6.63
CA GLY A 61 5.84 -2.58 -5.40
C GLY A 61 5.28 -3.28 -4.15
N LEU A 62 3.96 -3.37 -4.05
CA LEU A 62 3.30 -4.12 -2.98
C LEU A 62 3.67 -5.62 -3.03
N ALA A 63 3.60 -6.26 -4.20
CA ALA A 63 4.02 -7.66 -4.35
C ALA A 63 5.45 -7.89 -3.86
N ARG A 64 6.37 -7.00 -4.22
CA ARG A 64 7.77 -7.04 -3.76
C ARG A 64 7.87 -6.91 -2.24
N ALA A 65 7.09 -6.01 -1.63
CA ALA A 65 7.16 -5.76 -0.20
C ALA A 65 6.63 -6.92 0.64
N PHE A 66 5.54 -7.55 0.23
CA PHE A 66 4.99 -8.67 1.02
C PHE A 66 5.51 -10.05 0.60
N LEU A 67 6.29 -10.17 -0.46
CA LEU A 67 6.87 -11.45 -0.92
C LEU A 67 7.58 -12.21 0.21
N THR A 68 8.20 -11.48 1.13
CA THR A 68 8.90 -12.03 2.31
C THR A 68 7.99 -12.28 3.51
N LYS A 69 6.67 -12.14 3.36
CA LYS A 69 5.66 -12.30 4.42
C LYS A 69 5.99 -11.47 5.68
N PRO A 70 6.15 -10.15 5.57
CA PRO A 70 6.47 -9.31 6.70
C PRO A 70 5.30 -9.23 7.68
N LYS A 71 5.58 -8.95 8.96
CA LYS A 71 4.55 -8.63 9.96
C LYS A 71 4.09 -7.17 9.87
N LEU A 72 4.94 -6.30 9.34
CA LEU A 72 4.70 -4.86 9.19
C LEU A 72 5.05 -4.41 7.76
N LEU A 73 4.13 -3.70 7.12
CA LEU A 73 4.36 -2.96 5.88
C LEU A 73 4.33 -1.46 6.18
N ILE A 74 5.33 -0.74 5.67
CA ILE A 74 5.38 0.73 5.72
C ILE A 74 5.23 1.23 4.29
N LEU A 75 4.18 2.01 4.03
CA LEU A 75 3.78 2.50 2.72
C LEU A 75 3.71 4.02 2.74
N ASP A 76 4.42 4.65 1.84
CA ASP A 76 4.45 6.10 1.69
C ASP A 76 3.65 6.48 0.45
N GLU A 77 2.53 7.20 0.66
CA GLU A 77 1.60 7.68 -0.36
C GLU A 77 1.23 6.63 -1.45
N PRO A 78 0.83 5.38 -1.11
CA PRO A 78 0.72 4.29 -2.08
C PRO A 78 -0.42 4.44 -3.08
N ILE A 79 -1.33 5.40 -2.88
CA ILE A 79 -2.48 5.67 -3.76
C ILE A 79 -2.33 6.98 -4.55
N ASN A 80 -1.25 7.73 -4.30
CA ASN A 80 -1.03 9.02 -4.95
C ASN A 80 -0.90 8.87 -6.48
N GLY A 81 -1.57 9.74 -7.22
CA GLY A 81 -1.52 9.77 -8.69
C GLY A 81 -2.27 8.63 -9.40
N LEU A 82 -3.00 7.78 -8.67
CA LEU A 82 -3.83 6.74 -9.26
C LEU A 82 -5.20 7.30 -9.68
N ASP A 83 -5.80 6.67 -10.69
CA ASP A 83 -7.19 6.90 -11.04
C ASP A 83 -8.15 6.26 -9.99
N PRO A 84 -9.44 6.63 -9.96
CA PRO A 84 -10.38 6.11 -8.96
C PRO A 84 -10.47 4.57 -8.91
N ILE A 85 -10.32 3.90 -10.05
CA ILE A 85 -10.33 2.43 -10.12
C ILE A 85 -9.08 1.87 -9.47
N GLY A 86 -7.90 2.42 -9.77
CA GLY A 86 -6.63 2.04 -9.18
C GLY A 86 -6.60 2.25 -7.67
N ILE A 87 -7.15 3.36 -7.17
CA ILE A 87 -7.31 3.64 -5.74
C ILE A 87 -8.14 2.54 -5.07
N GLN A 88 -9.29 2.21 -5.64
CA GLN A 88 -10.17 1.16 -5.09
C GLN A 88 -9.49 -0.22 -5.09
N GLU A 89 -8.76 -0.56 -6.15
CA GLU A 89 -8.02 -1.83 -6.23
C GLU A 89 -6.91 -1.92 -5.17
N ILE A 90 -6.11 -0.86 -4.97
CA ILE A 90 -5.07 -0.82 -3.93
C ILE A 90 -5.70 -0.88 -2.54
N ARG A 91 -6.78 -0.14 -2.30
CA ARG A 91 -7.52 -0.18 -1.03
C ARG A 91 -7.99 -1.59 -0.69
N ASN A 92 -8.64 -2.29 -1.61
CA ASN A 92 -9.10 -3.66 -1.41
C ASN A 92 -7.93 -4.61 -1.12
N LEU A 93 -6.82 -4.43 -1.81
CA LEU A 93 -5.60 -5.21 -1.58
C LEU A 93 -5.04 -4.98 -0.17
N LEU A 94 -4.94 -3.72 0.29
CA LEU A 94 -4.46 -3.40 1.63
C LEU A 94 -5.37 -3.98 2.72
N LEU A 95 -6.69 -3.90 2.54
CA LEU A 95 -7.66 -4.52 3.45
C LEU A 95 -7.49 -6.05 3.51
N SER A 96 -7.30 -6.72 2.37
CA SER A 96 -7.05 -8.17 2.33
C SER A 96 -5.72 -8.52 3.02
N LEU A 97 -4.64 -7.78 2.76
CA LEU A 97 -3.34 -8.00 3.41
C LEU A 97 -3.44 -7.87 4.95
N SER A 98 -4.19 -6.89 5.43
CA SER A 98 -4.40 -6.72 6.87
C SER A 98 -5.30 -7.80 7.48
N LYS A 99 -6.50 -8.01 6.92
CA LYS A 99 -7.54 -8.85 7.53
C LYS A 99 -7.32 -10.34 7.31
N GLU A 100 -6.87 -10.74 6.12
CA GLU A 100 -6.75 -12.16 5.75
C GLU A 100 -5.33 -12.70 5.99
N HIS A 101 -4.32 -11.82 5.90
CA HIS A 101 -2.92 -12.20 6.05
C HIS A 101 -2.28 -11.72 7.36
N GLY A 102 -3.03 -10.97 8.20
CA GLY A 102 -2.58 -10.51 9.51
C GLY A 102 -1.39 -9.55 9.47
N ILE A 103 -1.22 -8.81 8.37
CA ILE A 103 -0.13 -7.86 8.20
C ILE A 103 -0.55 -6.52 8.81
N THR A 104 0.27 -5.99 9.72
CA THR A 104 0.11 -4.61 10.18
C THR A 104 0.59 -3.65 9.09
N ILE A 105 -0.21 -2.64 8.77
CA ILE A 105 0.11 -1.66 7.73
C ILE A 105 0.21 -0.27 8.36
N LEU A 106 1.36 0.37 8.17
CA LEU A 106 1.54 1.80 8.42
C LEU A 106 1.57 2.52 7.08
N ILE A 107 0.65 3.45 6.89
CA ILE A 107 0.45 4.16 5.62
C ILE A 107 0.49 5.66 5.87
N SER A 108 1.25 6.42 5.06
CA SER A 108 1.11 7.87 4.95
C SER A 108 0.14 8.21 3.82
N SER A 109 -0.64 9.24 4.00
CA SER A 109 -1.48 9.82 2.95
C SER A 109 -1.94 11.22 3.34
N HIS A 110 -2.18 12.05 2.34
CA HIS A 110 -2.82 13.35 2.47
C HIS A 110 -4.30 13.33 2.04
N ILE A 111 -4.82 12.17 1.62
CA ILE A 111 -6.22 11.99 1.16
C ILE A 111 -7.03 11.36 2.30
N LEU A 112 -7.60 12.21 3.17
CA LEU A 112 -8.31 11.76 4.37
C LEU A 112 -9.52 10.88 4.07
N SER A 113 -10.28 11.21 3.02
CA SER A 113 -11.46 10.44 2.60
C SER A 113 -11.12 8.99 2.22
N GLU A 114 -9.95 8.73 1.64
CA GLU A 114 -9.51 7.37 1.31
C GLU A 114 -8.99 6.62 2.55
N ILE A 115 -8.19 7.30 3.39
CA ILE A 115 -7.66 6.71 4.62
C ILE A 115 -8.77 6.34 5.60
N SER A 116 -9.81 7.16 5.72
CA SER A 116 -10.95 6.89 6.59
C SER A 116 -11.65 5.55 6.30
N GLN A 117 -11.53 5.05 5.07
CA GLN A 117 -12.16 3.78 4.64
C GLN A 117 -11.37 2.54 5.03
N ILE A 118 -10.05 2.65 5.24
CA ILE A 118 -9.15 1.51 5.48
C ILE A 118 -8.48 1.52 6.84
N ALA A 119 -8.27 2.68 7.44
CA ALA A 119 -7.56 2.81 8.70
C ALA A 119 -8.39 2.33 9.90
N ASP A 120 -7.72 1.74 10.89
CA ASP A 120 -8.24 1.51 12.22
C ASP A 120 -7.93 2.67 13.16
N LYS A 121 -6.75 3.29 12.96
CA LYS A 121 -6.26 4.46 13.70
C LYS A 121 -5.61 5.45 12.74
N ILE A 122 -5.73 6.74 13.03
CA ILE A 122 -5.06 7.82 12.31
C ILE A 122 -4.22 8.61 13.28
N GLY A 123 -2.98 8.89 12.90
CA GLY A 123 -2.10 9.82 13.59
C GLY A 123 -1.92 11.09 12.76
N PHE A 124 -2.16 12.24 13.35
CA PHE A 124 -1.91 13.53 12.73
C PHE A 124 -0.51 14.03 13.07
N ILE A 125 0.23 14.41 12.03
CA ILE A 125 1.62 14.87 12.15
C ILE A 125 1.68 16.36 11.84
N LYS A 126 2.30 17.15 12.75
CA LYS A 126 2.61 18.57 12.56
C LYS A 126 4.04 18.83 13.00
N ASN A 127 4.84 19.46 12.14
CA ASN A 127 6.26 19.78 12.42
C ASN A 127 7.13 18.56 12.83
N GLY A 128 6.81 17.37 12.29
CA GLY A 128 7.55 16.13 12.56
C GLY A 128 7.14 15.40 13.85
N GLU A 129 6.13 15.89 14.57
CA GLU A 129 5.59 15.28 15.78
C GLU A 129 4.17 14.77 15.57
N ILE A 130 3.85 13.64 16.20
CA ILE A 130 2.47 13.15 16.25
C ILE A 130 1.74 13.98 17.29
N VAL A 131 0.87 14.87 16.82
CA VAL A 131 0.14 15.79 17.71
C VAL A 131 -1.14 15.18 18.26
N GLU A 132 -1.71 14.20 17.54
CA GLU A 132 -2.92 13.51 17.95
C GLU A 132 -3.05 12.13 17.31
N GLN A 133 -3.76 11.23 17.98
CA GLN A 133 -4.16 9.93 17.43
C GLN A 133 -5.65 9.69 17.70
N VAL A 134 -6.39 9.34 16.65
CA VAL A 134 -7.81 9.06 16.73
C VAL A 134 -8.13 7.62 16.31
N SER A 135 -9.12 7.02 16.96
CA SER A 135 -9.66 5.72 16.58
C SER A 135 -10.76 5.91 15.54
N MET A 136 -10.64 5.26 14.37
CA MET A 136 -11.69 5.29 13.36
C MET A 136 -13.00 4.63 13.82
N LYS A 137 -12.94 3.76 14.82
CA LYS A 137 -14.14 3.19 15.46
C LYS A 137 -14.93 4.28 16.20
N GLU A 138 -14.27 5.20 16.86
CA GLU A 138 -14.90 6.32 17.57
C GLU A 138 -15.44 7.36 16.59
N ILE A 139 -14.63 7.77 15.61
CA ILE A 139 -15.03 8.68 14.54
C ILE A 139 -16.32 8.20 13.86
N ARG A 140 -16.36 6.90 13.48
CA ARG A 140 -17.55 6.31 12.83
C ARG A 140 -18.76 6.20 13.76
N ARG A 141 -18.54 5.87 15.05
CA ARG A 141 -19.62 5.78 16.04
C ARG A 141 -20.30 7.11 16.29
N GLU A 142 -19.53 8.18 16.30
CA GLU A 142 -19.99 9.54 16.56
C GLU A 142 -20.42 10.27 15.29
N ASN A 143 -20.32 9.59 14.13
CA ASN A 143 -20.63 10.13 12.80
C ASN A 143 -19.92 11.47 12.49
N ILE A 144 -18.66 11.56 12.95
CA ILE A 144 -17.80 12.73 12.73
C ILE A 144 -17.21 12.66 11.31
N ASP A 145 -17.29 13.76 10.59
CA ASP A 145 -16.52 13.92 9.34
C ASP A 145 -15.04 14.14 9.65
N LEU A 146 -14.18 13.29 9.11
CA LEU A 146 -12.74 13.32 9.40
C LEU A 146 -12.06 14.57 8.82
N GLU A 147 -12.56 15.10 7.70
CA GLU A 147 -12.01 16.31 7.09
C GLU A 147 -12.39 17.55 7.94
N GLU A 148 -13.65 17.65 8.39
CA GLU A 148 -14.09 18.67 9.32
C GLU A 148 -13.34 18.60 10.65
N TYR A 149 -13.14 17.39 11.17
CA TYR A 149 -12.35 17.15 12.38
C TYR A 149 -10.93 17.69 12.22
N PHE A 150 -10.26 17.33 11.13
CA PHE A 150 -8.91 17.81 10.84
C PHE A 150 -8.85 19.33 10.72
N MET A 151 -9.77 19.95 9.95
CA MET A 151 -9.82 21.39 9.74
C MET A 151 -9.99 22.14 11.06
N SER A 152 -10.88 21.68 11.93
CA SER A 152 -11.18 22.34 13.20
C SER A 152 -10.04 22.27 14.22
N HIS A 153 -9.22 21.21 14.19
CA HIS A 153 -8.17 20.99 15.20
C HIS A 153 -6.76 21.42 14.73
N PHE A 154 -6.51 21.48 13.42
CA PHE A 154 -5.14 21.66 12.90
C PHE A 154 -4.90 22.87 12.01
N LEU A 155 -5.95 23.54 11.53
CA LEU A 155 -5.84 24.74 10.66
C LEU A 155 -6.17 26.06 11.36
N ASN A 156 -6.44 26.03 12.65
CA ASN A 156 -6.60 27.25 13.47
C ASN A 156 -5.30 27.61 14.20
#